data_c0801ca1f68dfd3260b88cfde03b5285
#
_entry.id   c0801ca1f68dfd3260b88cfde03b5285
#
_cell.length_a   1.000
_cell.length_b   1.000
_cell.length_c   1.000
_cell.angle_alpha   90.00
_cell.angle_beta   90.00
_cell.angle_gamma   90.00
#
_symmetry.space_group_name_H-M   'P 1'
#
loop_
_entity.id
_entity.type
_entity.pdbx_description
1 polymer ?
#
loop_
_entity_poly.entity_id
_entity_poly.type
_entity_poly.pdbx_seq_one_letter_code
_entity_poly.pdbx_strand_id
1 'polypeptide(L)'
;DERLARLDWNEEERREFREAVAQTGIRVPSMCLSGHRRFPLGSENPETRAKAFEIMKSGIELAVDLGIRTIQLAGYDVYYEEENERTRELFIDGMKKSCEWARKANVMLAMEIMDHPFMSSITKYLEYAEMINSPFFKVYPDLGNLSAWPENDVEFELEKGINDIVAIHLKDTLAVTKDFPGKFKEVPFGEGCVNFPKLFKKLKELNYTGAFLIEMWTEKSENPILEVKNAKKWMLERMKEGGYLGC
;
A
#
# COMPACT_ATOMS: atom_id res chain seq x y z
N ASP A 1 -20.98 0.03 -3.52
CA ASP A 1 -19.71 -0.70 -3.31
C ASP A 1 -19.36 -0.64 -1.82
N GLU A 2 -19.40 -1.77 -1.14
CA GLU A 2 -19.14 -1.88 0.32
C GLU A 2 -17.78 -1.27 0.73
N ARG A 3 -16.79 -1.29 -0.17
CA ARG A 3 -15.48 -0.70 0.09
C ARG A 3 -15.50 0.82 0.16
N LEU A 4 -16.41 1.46 -0.56
CA LEU A 4 -16.59 2.91 -0.53
C LEU A 4 -17.60 3.34 0.55
N ALA A 5 -18.46 2.44 1.05
CA ALA A 5 -19.47 2.76 2.04
C ALA A 5 -18.91 3.36 3.33
N ARG A 6 -17.67 3.02 3.70
CA ARG A 6 -17.01 3.61 4.88
C ARG A 6 -16.74 5.11 4.73
N LEU A 7 -16.66 5.63 3.52
CA LEU A 7 -16.51 7.08 3.29
C LEU A 7 -17.75 7.86 3.72
N ASP A 8 -18.90 7.18 3.75
CA ASP A 8 -20.19 7.74 4.14
C ASP A 8 -20.54 7.48 5.62
N TRP A 9 -19.60 6.93 6.42
CA TRP A 9 -19.81 6.70 7.84
C TRP A 9 -20.25 7.98 8.55
N ASN A 10 -21.34 7.87 9.31
CA ASN A 10 -21.83 8.94 10.17
C ASN A 10 -20.96 9.09 11.43
N GLU A 11 -21.23 10.11 12.25
CA GLU A 11 -20.42 10.39 13.44
C GLU A 11 -20.47 9.26 14.48
N GLU A 12 -21.56 8.51 14.57
CA GLU A 12 -21.66 7.39 15.50
C GLU A 12 -20.75 6.24 15.08
N GLU A 13 -20.74 5.84 13.82
CA GLU A 13 -19.85 4.80 13.28
C GLU A 13 -18.37 5.19 13.43
N ARG A 14 -18.03 6.46 13.19
CA ARG A 14 -16.67 6.98 13.39
C ARG A 14 -16.28 6.97 14.87
N ARG A 15 -17.21 7.30 15.77
CA ARG A 15 -17.00 7.24 17.21
C ARG A 15 -16.76 5.81 17.68
N GLU A 16 -17.58 4.85 17.27
CA GLU A 16 -17.42 3.43 17.60
C GLU A 16 -16.02 2.92 17.20
N PHE A 17 -15.55 3.30 16.02
CA PHE A 17 -14.20 2.95 15.60
C PHE A 17 -13.13 3.54 16.54
N ARG A 18 -13.22 4.83 16.88
CA ARG A 18 -12.27 5.49 17.79
C ARG A 18 -12.29 4.85 19.17
N GLU A 19 -13.48 4.51 19.68
CA GLU A 19 -13.65 3.82 20.97
C GLU A 19 -13.03 2.41 20.94
N ALA A 20 -13.22 1.64 19.87
CA ALA A 20 -12.61 0.33 19.72
C ALA A 20 -11.07 0.42 19.71
N VAL A 21 -10.50 1.40 19.00
CA VAL A 21 -9.05 1.69 19.04
C VAL A 21 -8.58 2.02 20.45
N ALA A 22 -9.31 2.87 21.18
CA ALA A 22 -8.97 3.26 22.55
C ALA A 22 -9.07 2.09 23.54
N GLN A 23 -10.11 1.26 23.43
CA GLN A 23 -10.35 0.12 24.32
C GLN A 23 -9.34 -1.01 24.10
N THR A 24 -8.97 -1.27 22.85
CA THR A 24 -8.05 -2.37 22.50
C THR A 24 -6.59 -1.97 22.56
N GLY A 25 -6.28 -0.67 22.49
CA GLY A 25 -4.93 -0.14 22.33
C GLY A 25 -4.29 -0.47 20.95
N ILE A 26 -5.07 -1.06 20.03
CA ILE A 26 -4.59 -1.41 18.70
C ILE A 26 -4.63 -0.15 17.83
N ARG A 27 -3.45 0.28 17.35
CA ARG A 27 -3.36 1.41 16.42
C ARG A 27 -3.71 0.96 15.00
N VAL A 28 -4.43 1.81 14.27
CA VAL A 28 -4.66 1.64 12.83
C VAL A 28 -3.73 2.61 12.09
N PRO A 29 -2.59 2.15 11.56
CA PRO A 29 -1.56 3.03 11.02
C PRO A 29 -1.95 3.62 9.66
N SER A 30 -2.73 2.89 8.87
CA SER A 30 -3.10 3.29 7.52
C SER A 30 -4.48 2.79 7.14
N MET A 31 -5.06 3.39 6.11
CA MET A 31 -6.25 2.91 5.43
C MET A 31 -5.99 2.76 3.93
N CYS A 32 -6.56 1.73 3.31
CA CYS A 32 -6.46 1.51 1.86
C CYS A 32 -7.64 2.18 1.15
N LEU A 33 -7.36 3.07 0.22
CA LEU A 33 -8.36 3.76 -0.61
C LEU A 33 -8.47 3.08 -1.98
N SER A 34 -9.06 1.88 -2.01
CA SER A 34 -9.14 1.03 -3.20
C SER A 34 -10.14 1.52 -4.26
N GLY A 35 -10.95 2.53 -3.97
CA GLY A 35 -11.93 3.09 -4.90
C GLY A 35 -11.33 3.64 -6.18
N HIS A 36 -10.06 4.05 -6.16
CA HIS A 36 -9.32 4.54 -7.32
C HIS A 36 -9.04 3.48 -8.39
N ARG A 37 -9.23 2.18 -8.13
CA ARG A 37 -9.26 1.17 -9.20
C ARG A 37 -10.42 1.38 -10.15
N ARG A 38 -11.58 1.73 -9.61
CA ARG A 38 -12.81 1.95 -10.38
C ARG A 38 -12.93 3.39 -10.89
N PHE A 39 -12.43 4.32 -10.11
CA PHE A 39 -12.46 5.75 -10.43
C PHE A 39 -11.03 6.31 -10.35
N PRO A 40 -10.18 6.01 -11.36
CA PRO A 40 -8.77 6.41 -11.32
C PRO A 40 -8.58 7.90 -11.59
N LEU A 41 -7.55 8.47 -10.97
CA LEU A 41 -7.15 9.86 -11.18
C LEU A 41 -6.66 10.13 -12.60
N GLY A 42 -6.14 9.11 -13.28
CA GLY A 42 -5.63 9.18 -14.64
C GLY A 42 -6.69 8.98 -15.73
N SER A 43 -7.96 8.70 -15.40
CA SER A 43 -9.01 8.47 -16.40
C SER A 43 -9.16 9.65 -17.36
N GLU A 44 -9.29 9.38 -18.65
CA GLU A 44 -9.62 10.42 -19.64
C GLU A 44 -11.08 10.88 -19.53
N ASN A 45 -11.96 10.08 -18.90
CA ASN A 45 -13.33 10.48 -18.63
C ASN A 45 -13.38 11.52 -17.48
N PRO A 46 -13.86 12.76 -17.73
CA PRO A 46 -13.90 13.81 -16.71
C PRO A 46 -14.85 13.50 -15.54
N GLU A 47 -15.91 12.74 -15.76
CA GLU A 47 -16.85 12.33 -14.70
C GLU A 47 -16.21 11.33 -13.76
N THR A 48 -15.47 10.35 -14.31
CA THR A 48 -14.67 9.38 -13.54
C THR A 48 -13.61 10.11 -12.68
N ARG A 49 -12.89 11.09 -13.26
CA ARG A 49 -11.92 11.89 -12.49
C ARG A 49 -12.58 12.76 -11.41
N ALA A 50 -13.74 13.35 -11.70
CA ALA A 50 -14.48 14.11 -10.70
C ALA A 50 -14.82 13.22 -9.50
N LYS A 51 -15.29 11.99 -9.75
CA LYS A 51 -15.57 11.00 -8.71
C LYS A 51 -14.31 10.56 -7.96
N ALA A 52 -13.17 10.40 -8.65
CA ALA A 52 -11.89 10.12 -8.02
C ALA A 52 -11.50 11.20 -7.00
N PHE A 53 -11.70 12.47 -7.34
CA PHE A 53 -11.43 13.57 -6.43
C PHE A 53 -12.39 13.64 -5.23
N GLU A 54 -13.65 13.30 -5.41
CA GLU A 54 -14.61 13.16 -4.29
C GLU A 54 -14.14 12.05 -3.34
N ILE A 55 -13.82 10.87 -3.85
CA ILE A 55 -13.30 9.75 -3.08
C ILE A 55 -12.03 10.14 -2.30
N MET A 56 -11.11 10.86 -2.96
CA MET A 56 -9.88 11.32 -2.30
C MET A 56 -10.17 12.26 -1.13
N LYS A 57 -11.04 13.25 -1.32
CA LYS A 57 -11.41 14.19 -0.26
C LYS A 57 -12.09 13.49 0.91
N SER A 58 -13.11 12.68 0.63
CA SER A 58 -13.81 11.92 1.67
C SER A 58 -12.87 10.96 2.41
N GLY A 59 -11.92 10.34 1.68
CA GLY A 59 -10.88 9.50 2.29
C GLY A 59 -9.96 10.27 3.23
N ILE A 60 -9.54 11.48 2.85
CA ILE A 60 -8.71 12.34 3.70
C ILE A 60 -9.49 12.81 4.94
N GLU A 61 -10.76 13.21 4.79
CA GLU A 61 -11.64 13.60 5.90
C GLU A 61 -11.83 12.44 6.87
N LEU A 62 -12.17 11.26 6.36
CA LEU A 62 -12.32 10.06 7.18
C LEU A 62 -11.03 9.71 7.92
N ALA A 63 -9.87 9.78 7.24
CA ALA A 63 -8.58 9.52 7.87
C ALA A 63 -8.30 10.47 9.05
N VAL A 64 -8.60 11.76 8.89
CA VAL A 64 -8.46 12.76 9.96
C VAL A 64 -9.35 12.42 11.15
N ASP A 65 -10.63 12.13 10.91
CA ASP A 65 -11.61 11.83 11.96
C ASP A 65 -11.28 10.55 12.74
N LEU A 66 -10.73 9.55 12.05
CA LEU A 66 -10.32 8.28 12.66
C LEU A 66 -8.91 8.31 13.26
N GLY A 67 -8.18 9.43 13.15
CA GLY A 67 -6.81 9.55 13.64
C GLY A 67 -5.77 8.81 12.79
N ILE A 68 -6.12 8.40 11.56
CA ILE A 68 -5.24 7.73 10.62
C ILE A 68 -4.40 8.78 9.87
N ARG A 69 -3.10 8.54 9.72
CA ARG A 69 -2.19 9.53 9.10
C ARG A 69 -1.61 9.09 7.76
N THR A 70 -1.94 7.88 7.30
CA THR A 70 -1.47 7.34 6.02
C THR A 70 -2.64 6.75 5.24
N ILE A 71 -2.83 7.23 4.03
CA ILE A 71 -3.75 6.63 3.06
C ILE A 71 -2.92 5.90 2.02
N GLN A 72 -3.07 4.59 1.96
CA GLN A 72 -2.49 3.75 0.92
C GLN A 72 -3.34 3.87 -0.35
N LEU A 73 -2.67 4.14 -1.46
CA LEU A 73 -3.24 4.23 -2.79
C LEU A 73 -2.72 3.10 -3.65
N ALA A 74 -3.59 2.46 -4.42
CA ALA A 74 -3.15 1.47 -5.39
C ALA A 74 -2.36 2.13 -6.53
N GLY A 75 -1.19 1.58 -6.86
CA GLY A 75 -0.24 2.13 -7.82
C GLY A 75 -0.65 1.89 -9.27
N TYR A 76 -1.72 2.54 -9.72
CA TYR A 76 -2.19 2.58 -11.10
C TYR A 76 -2.52 4.01 -11.51
N ASP A 77 -2.19 4.40 -12.75
CA ASP A 77 -2.76 5.61 -13.34
C ASP A 77 -4.22 5.37 -13.74
N VAL A 78 -4.48 4.25 -14.43
CA VAL A 78 -5.79 3.67 -14.72
C VAL A 78 -5.75 2.15 -14.46
N TYR A 79 -6.90 1.49 -14.27
CA TYR A 79 -6.94 0.05 -14.01
C TYR A 79 -7.81 -0.72 -15.01
N TYR A 80 -8.97 -0.21 -15.37
CA TYR A 80 -9.89 -0.82 -16.33
C TYR A 80 -9.92 -0.08 -17.67
N GLU A 81 -9.09 0.93 -17.83
CA GLU A 81 -8.94 1.74 -19.04
C GLU A 81 -7.56 1.44 -19.66
N GLU A 82 -7.36 1.76 -20.92
CA GLU A 82 -6.06 1.63 -21.60
C GLU A 82 -5.11 2.73 -21.13
N GLU A 83 -3.93 2.32 -20.63
CA GLU A 83 -2.90 3.27 -20.20
C GLU A 83 -2.19 3.92 -21.40
N ASN A 84 -1.93 5.21 -21.30
CA ASN A 84 -1.20 5.98 -22.30
C ASN A 84 -0.51 7.20 -21.66
N GLU A 85 0.14 8.03 -22.46
CA GLU A 85 0.84 9.23 -21.98
C GLU A 85 -0.15 10.21 -21.31
N ARG A 86 -1.35 10.35 -21.87
CA ARG A 86 -2.38 11.26 -21.33
C ARG A 86 -2.90 10.80 -19.98
N THR A 87 -3.11 9.49 -19.77
CA THR A 87 -3.54 8.96 -18.47
C THR A 87 -2.49 9.20 -17.39
N ARG A 88 -1.20 9.10 -17.72
CA ARG A 88 -0.08 9.41 -16.82
C ARG A 88 -0.01 10.89 -16.45
N GLU A 89 -0.17 11.78 -17.43
CA GLU A 89 -0.25 13.22 -17.17
C GLU A 89 -1.39 13.57 -16.20
N LEU A 90 -2.59 13.04 -16.49
CA LEU A 90 -3.78 13.26 -15.67
C LEU A 90 -3.60 12.70 -14.24
N PHE A 91 -2.95 11.53 -14.11
CA PHE A 91 -2.58 10.96 -12.82
C PHE A 91 -1.65 11.90 -12.04
N ILE A 92 -0.58 12.39 -12.66
CA ILE A 92 0.37 13.32 -12.03
C ILE A 92 -0.33 14.58 -11.56
N ASP A 93 -1.15 15.19 -12.39
CA ASP A 93 -1.91 16.40 -12.05
C ASP A 93 -2.92 16.12 -10.93
N GLY A 94 -3.60 14.98 -11.00
CA GLY A 94 -4.51 14.50 -9.97
C GLY A 94 -3.81 14.31 -8.63
N MET A 95 -2.63 13.70 -8.63
CA MET A 95 -1.83 13.49 -7.42
C MET A 95 -1.28 14.80 -6.83
N LYS A 96 -0.80 15.74 -7.65
CA LYS A 96 -0.40 17.08 -7.17
C LYS A 96 -1.53 17.74 -6.40
N LYS A 97 -2.73 17.76 -6.97
CA LYS A 97 -3.93 18.33 -6.33
C LYS A 97 -4.32 17.59 -5.05
N SER A 98 -4.26 16.26 -5.06
CA SER A 98 -4.55 15.41 -3.90
C SER A 98 -3.56 15.64 -2.76
N CYS A 99 -2.28 15.78 -3.07
CA CYS A 99 -1.22 16.09 -2.10
C CYS A 99 -1.41 17.45 -1.43
N GLU A 100 -1.97 18.44 -2.14
CA GLU A 100 -2.33 19.73 -1.55
C GLU A 100 -3.40 19.61 -0.45
N TRP A 101 -4.42 18.78 -0.68
CA TRP A 101 -5.44 18.52 0.33
C TRP A 101 -4.87 17.70 1.50
N ALA A 102 -4.11 16.67 1.21
CA ALA A 102 -3.45 15.83 2.20
C ALA A 102 -2.49 16.63 3.10
N ARG A 103 -1.73 17.58 2.52
CA ARG A 103 -0.87 18.49 3.26
C ARG A 103 -1.64 19.34 4.26
N LYS A 104 -2.79 19.92 3.85
CA LYS A 104 -3.64 20.71 4.74
C LYS A 104 -4.22 19.89 5.89
N ALA A 105 -4.47 18.63 5.66
CA ALA A 105 -5.01 17.66 6.62
C ALA A 105 -3.92 16.95 7.46
N ASN A 106 -2.64 17.14 7.13
CA ASN A 106 -1.50 16.42 7.71
C ASN A 106 -1.66 14.88 7.58
N VAL A 107 -2.02 14.42 6.38
CA VAL A 107 -2.19 13.02 6.00
C VAL A 107 -1.23 12.68 4.87
N MET A 108 -0.52 11.56 4.95
CA MET A 108 0.35 11.07 3.88
C MET A 108 -0.46 10.28 2.86
N LEU A 109 -0.20 10.51 1.58
CA LEU A 109 -0.69 9.67 0.48
C LEU A 109 0.44 8.75 0.06
N ALA A 110 0.28 7.45 0.30
CA ALA A 110 1.34 6.47 0.11
C ALA A 110 1.02 5.53 -1.04
N MET A 111 1.83 5.56 -2.09
CA MET A 111 1.66 4.74 -3.28
C MET A 111 2.15 3.33 -3.03
N GLU A 112 1.26 2.35 -3.19
CA GLU A 112 1.62 0.95 -3.11
C GLU A 112 2.40 0.51 -4.34
N ILE A 113 3.46 -0.27 -4.12
CA ILE A 113 4.12 -1.00 -5.21
C ILE A 113 3.25 -2.20 -5.57
N MET A 114 2.90 -2.33 -6.85
CA MET A 114 1.81 -3.17 -7.32
C MET A 114 2.23 -4.33 -8.22
N ASP A 115 1.22 -5.16 -8.50
CA ASP A 115 1.22 -6.25 -9.48
C ASP A 115 1.07 -5.74 -10.94
N HIS A 116 1.50 -4.52 -11.21
CA HIS A 116 1.34 -3.86 -12.51
C HIS A 116 2.60 -3.10 -12.91
N PRO A 117 2.99 -3.10 -14.21
CA PRO A 117 4.22 -2.43 -14.67
C PRO A 117 4.30 -0.93 -14.35
N PHE A 118 3.17 -0.24 -14.26
CA PHE A 118 3.12 1.20 -13.94
C PHE A 118 3.85 1.53 -12.64
N MET A 119 3.65 0.73 -11.58
CA MET A 119 4.23 0.95 -10.25
C MET A 119 4.82 -0.34 -9.68
N SER A 120 5.69 -0.99 -10.44
CA SER A 120 6.30 -2.29 -10.08
C SER A 120 7.55 -2.19 -9.20
N SER A 121 8.09 -0.98 -8.98
CA SER A 121 9.30 -0.76 -8.19
C SER A 121 9.30 0.59 -7.44
N ILE A 122 10.12 0.70 -6.41
CA ILE A 122 10.31 1.96 -5.68
C ILE A 122 11.02 3.00 -6.57
N THR A 123 11.93 2.57 -7.43
CA THR A 123 12.60 3.45 -8.38
C THR A 123 11.60 4.12 -9.35
N LYS A 124 10.59 3.39 -9.82
CA LYS A 124 9.48 4.00 -10.59
C LYS A 124 8.68 5.01 -9.77
N TYR A 125 8.36 4.66 -8.50
CA TYR A 125 7.73 5.62 -7.60
C TYR A 125 8.55 6.91 -7.49
N LEU A 126 9.89 6.82 -7.36
CA LEU A 126 10.76 8.00 -7.22
C LEU A 126 10.69 8.92 -8.44
N GLU A 127 10.53 8.40 -9.65
CA GLU A 127 10.30 9.21 -10.87
C GLU A 127 9.01 10.04 -10.74
N TYR A 128 7.92 9.41 -10.29
CA TYR A 128 6.66 10.13 -10.04
C TYR A 128 6.77 11.09 -8.85
N ALA A 129 7.51 10.73 -7.82
CA ALA A 129 7.73 11.58 -6.65
C ALA A 129 8.45 12.88 -7.02
N GLU A 130 9.44 12.82 -7.92
CA GLU A 130 10.11 14.00 -8.46
C GLU A 130 9.14 14.89 -9.25
N MET A 131 8.31 14.33 -10.13
CA MET A 131 7.33 15.07 -10.92
C MET A 131 6.20 15.68 -10.07
N ILE A 132 5.73 14.99 -9.05
CA ILE A 132 4.68 15.44 -8.13
C ILE A 132 5.24 16.46 -7.14
N ASN A 133 6.48 16.31 -6.71
CA ASN A 133 7.23 17.20 -5.85
C ASN A 133 6.48 17.59 -4.56
N SER A 134 6.02 16.61 -3.81
CA SER A 134 5.30 16.82 -2.56
C SER A 134 5.83 15.92 -1.44
N PRO A 135 6.16 16.45 -0.25
CA PRO A 135 6.59 15.65 0.90
C PRO A 135 5.47 14.78 1.46
N PHE A 136 4.22 14.99 1.04
CA PHE A 136 3.05 14.20 1.42
C PHE A 136 2.75 13.07 0.44
N PHE A 137 3.52 12.93 -0.65
CA PHE A 137 3.51 11.77 -1.53
C PHE A 137 4.62 10.81 -1.10
N LYS A 138 4.24 9.63 -0.66
CA LYS A 138 5.13 8.63 -0.06
C LYS A 138 4.93 7.27 -0.71
N VAL A 139 5.79 6.30 -0.39
CA VAL A 139 5.70 4.94 -0.91
C VAL A 139 5.32 3.94 0.17
N TYR A 140 4.53 2.97 -0.22
CA TYR A 140 4.07 1.85 0.59
C TYR A 140 4.47 0.55 -0.13
N PRO A 141 5.72 0.09 -0.02
CA PRO A 141 6.15 -1.11 -0.71
C PRO A 141 5.48 -2.36 -0.15
N ASP A 142 5.11 -3.26 -1.06
CA ASP A 142 4.76 -4.64 -0.75
C ASP A 142 5.96 -5.51 -1.13
N LEU A 143 6.51 -6.25 -0.17
CA LEU A 143 7.72 -7.06 -0.40
C LEU A 143 7.46 -8.20 -1.39
N GLY A 144 6.22 -8.73 -1.42
CA GLY A 144 5.82 -9.72 -2.39
C GLY A 144 5.80 -9.16 -3.80
N ASN A 145 5.11 -8.03 -3.99
CA ASN A 145 5.05 -7.37 -5.29
C ASN A 145 6.44 -6.99 -5.80
N LEU A 146 7.28 -6.40 -4.95
CA LEU A 146 8.68 -6.08 -5.32
C LEU A 146 9.48 -7.32 -5.75
N SER A 147 9.33 -8.43 -5.02
CA SER A 147 10.08 -9.66 -5.27
C SER A 147 9.58 -10.44 -6.49
N ALA A 148 8.33 -10.22 -6.90
CA ALA A 148 7.75 -10.93 -8.03
C ALA A 148 8.30 -10.46 -9.40
N TRP A 149 8.77 -9.23 -9.49
CA TRP A 149 9.33 -8.66 -10.71
C TRP A 149 10.80 -9.00 -10.85
N PRO A 150 11.21 -9.78 -11.87
CA PRO A 150 12.57 -10.32 -11.99
C PRO A 150 13.65 -9.25 -12.25
N GLU A 151 13.24 -8.07 -12.72
CA GLU A 151 14.13 -6.93 -12.92
C GLU A 151 14.49 -6.19 -11.62
N ASN A 152 13.76 -6.42 -10.52
CA ASN A 152 14.00 -5.73 -9.27
C ASN A 152 15.12 -6.37 -8.45
N ASP A 153 16.10 -5.58 -8.04
CA ASP A 153 16.92 -5.86 -6.87
C ASP A 153 16.23 -5.25 -5.64
N VAL A 154 15.52 -6.08 -4.88
CA VAL A 154 14.66 -5.61 -3.79
C VAL A 154 15.45 -4.89 -2.68
N GLU A 155 16.70 -5.31 -2.39
CA GLU A 155 17.55 -4.62 -1.39
C GLU A 155 17.93 -3.22 -1.87
N PHE A 156 18.25 -3.08 -3.16
CA PHE A 156 18.52 -1.79 -3.78
C PHE A 156 17.28 -0.89 -3.80
N GLU A 157 16.12 -1.45 -4.16
CA GLU A 157 14.85 -0.72 -4.14
C GLU A 157 14.53 -0.17 -2.74
N LEU A 158 14.65 -0.99 -1.69
CA LEU A 158 14.45 -0.58 -0.30
C LEU A 158 15.43 0.52 0.12
N GLU A 159 16.71 0.39 -0.27
CA GLU A 159 17.73 1.40 0.03
C GLU A 159 17.41 2.75 -0.63
N LYS A 160 16.99 2.73 -1.90
CA LYS A 160 16.63 3.95 -2.64
C LYS A 160 15.42 4.68 -2.04
N GLY A 161 14.43 3.93 -1.58
CA GLY A 161 13.18 4.50 -1.07
C GLY A 161 13.12 4.74 0.42
N ILE A 162 14.14 4.38 1.20
CA ILE A 162 14.05 4.30 2.67
C ILE A 162 13.49 5.57 3.34
N ASN A 163 13.79 6.75 2.81
CA ASN A 163 13.33 8.04 3.34
C ASN A 163 11.85 8.34 3.01
N ASP A 164 11.26 7.57 2.10
CA ASP A 164 9.90 7.74 1.64
C ASP A 164 8.97 6.58 2.02
N ILE A 165 9.53 5.48 2.56
CA ILE A 165 8.75 4.32 3.01
C ILE A 165 8.03 4.66 4.31
N VAL A 166 6.69 4.64 4.28
CA VAL A 166 5.85 4.93 5.46
C VAL A 166 5.32 3.70 6.16
N ALA A 167 5.14 2.61 5.43
CA ALA A 167 4.78 1.28 5.94
C ALA A 167 5.11 0.23 4.88
N ILE A 168 5.12 -1.04 5.25
CA ILE A 168 5.50 -2.15 4.38
C ILE A 168 4.45 -3.26 4.47
N HIS A 169 3.94 -3.72 3.32
CA HIS A 169 3.16 -4.96 3.25
C HIS A 169 4.07 -6.19 3.22
N LEU A 170 3.64 -7.20 3.95
CA LEU A 170 4.26 -8.51 4.01
C LEU A 170 3.32 -9.53 3.39
N LYS A 171 3.63 -9.93 2.18
CA LYS A 171 2.90 -10.91 1.39
C LYS A 171 3.88 -11.80 0.65
N ASP A 172 3.53 -13.06 0.43
CA ASP A 172 4.32 -13.90 -0.47
C ASP A 172 3.71 -13.95 -1.87
N THR A 173 4.53 -14.20 -2.89
CA THR A 173 4.17 -14.15 -4.30
C THR A 173 4.98 -15.18 -5.10
N LEU A 174 4.49 -15.55 -6.29
CA LEU A 174 5.29 -16.27 -7.26
C LEU A 174 5.80 -15.30 -8.32
N ALA A 175 7.08 -15.42 -8.65
CA ALA A 175 7.75 -14.49 -9.57
C ALA A 175 7.17 -14.55 -10.98
N VAL A 176 7.18 -13.40 -11.65
CA VAL A 176 6.94 -13.28 -13.09
C VAL A 176 8.09 -13.94 -13.84
N THR A 177 7.78 -14.71 -14.87
CA THR A 177 8.75 -15.32 -15.77
C THR A 177 8.32 -15.07 -17.22
N LYS A 178 9.15 -15.51 -18.17
CA LYS A 178 8.83 -15.37 -19.60
C LYS A 178 7.48 -16.02 -19.98
N ASP A 179 7.14 -17.13 -19.32
CA ASP A 179 5.98 -17.95 -19.66
C ASP A 179 4.90 -17.97 -18.54
N PHE A 180 5.10 -17.16 -17.47
CA PHE A 180 4.19 -17.10 -16.34
C PHE A 180 4.06 -15.65 -15.84
N PRO A 181 2.83 -15.11 -15.77
CA PRO A 181 2.59 -13.71 -15.38
C PRO A 181 2.80 -13.42 -13.88
N GLY A 182 3.29 -14.38 -13.13
CA GLY A 182 3.39 -14.29 -11.67
C GLY A 182 2.06 -14.63 -10.97
N LYS A 183 2.14 -14.80 -9.65
CA LYS A 183 0.96 -14.92 -8.80
C LYS A 183 1.15 -14.00 -7.61
N PHE A 184 0.34 -12.94 -7.55
CA PHE A 184 0.47 -11.86 -6.58
C PHE A 184 -0.49 -11.95 -5.39
N LYS A 185 -1.34 -12.97 -5.37
CA LYS A 185 -2.37 -13.17 -4.32
C LYS A 185 -2.49 -14.65 -3.96
N GLU A 186 -2.93 -14.90 -2.73
CA GLU A 186 -3.22 -16.27 -2.26
C GLU A 186 -2.02 -17.23 -2.45
N VAL A 187 -0.80 -16.78 -2.19
CA VAL A 187 0.39 -17.62 -2.08
C VAL A 187 0.67 -17.80 -0.59
N PRO A 188 0.69 -19.06 -0.09
CA PRO A 188 1.01 -19.30 1.32
C PRO A 188 2.42 -18.80 1.66
N PHE A 189 2.59 -18.28 2.87
CA PHE A 189 3.90 -17.83 3.33
C PHE A 189 4.93 -18.94 3.34
N GLY A 190 6.06 -18.71 2.68
CA GLY A 190 7.15 -19.67 2.52
C GLY A 190 7.06 -20.55 1.27
N GLU A 191 6.00 -20.46 0.48
CA GLU A 191 5.85 -21.14 -0.80
C GLU A 191 6.14 -20.24 -2.01
N GLY A 192 6.39 -18.96 -1.75
CA GLY A 192 6.66 -17.95 -2.77
C GLY A 192 8.15 -17.67 -3.00
N CYS A 193 8.41 -16.54 -3.65
CA CYS A 193 9.76 -16.11 -4.02
C CYS A 193 10.40 -15.12 -3.03
N VAL A 194 9.68 -14.68 -1.99
CA VAL A 194 10.15 -13.64 -1.08
C VAL A 194 11.17 -14.19 -0.08
N ASN A 195 12.38 -13.66 -0.11
CA ASN A 195 13.39 -13.99 0.92
C ASN A 195 13.24 -13.06 2.14
N PHE A 196 12.23 -13.29 2.96
CA PHE A 196 11.92 -12.46 4.13
C PHE A 196 13.10 -12.25 5.08
N PRO A 197 13.89 -13.29 5.50
CA PRO A 197 15.02 -13.07 6.39
C PRO A 197 16.05 -12.10 5.81
N LYS A 198 16.37 -12.22 4.51
CA LYS A 198 17.31 -11.34 3.83
C LYS A 198 16.80 -9.88 3.81
N LEU A 199 15.49 -9.69 3.50
CA LEU A 199 14.90 -8.36 3.44
C LEU A 199 14.75 -7.73 4.83
N PHE A 200 14.43 -8.50 5.88
CA PHE A 200 14.42 -7.99 7.25
C PHE A 200 15.83 -7.58 7.72
N LYS A 201 16.86 -8.34 7.33
CA LYS A 201 18.25 -7.94 7.59
C LYS A 201 18.58 -6.60 6.94
N LYS A 202 18.23 -6.43 5.66
CA LYS A 202 18.43 -5.16 4.94
C LYS A 202 17.66 -4.01 5.59
N LEU A 203 16.40 -4.20 5.94
CA LEU A 203 15.59 -3.17 6.61
C LEU A 203 16.16 -2.77 7.98
N LYS A 204 16.75 -3.72 8.71
CA LYS A 204 17.48 -3.42 9.95
C LYS A 204 18.72 -2.57 9.68
N GLU A 205 19.53 -2.91 8.68
CA GLU A 205 20.70 -2.14 8.27
C GLU A 205 20.34 -0.71 7.87
N LEU A 206 19.17 -0.54 7.25
CA LEU A 206 18.61 0.76 6.87
C LEU A 206 17.94 1.50 8.05
N ASN A 207 17.93 0.93 9.25
CA ASN A 207 17.25 1.46 10.44
C ASN A 207 15.76 1.74 10.22
N TYR A 208 15.07 0.93 9.43
CA TYR A 208 13.63 1.05 9.26
C TYR A 208 12.91 0.70 10.57
N THR A 209 12.03 1.60 11.03
CA THR A 209 11.24 1.45 12.27
C THR A 209 9.75 1.64 12.05
N GLY A 210 9.32 1.69 10.79
CA GLY A 210 7.91 1.87 10.43
C GLY A 210 7.06 0.62 10.65
N ALA A 211 5.78 0.72 10.29
CA ALA A 211 4.83 -0.36 10.45
C ALA A 211 5.03 -1.47 9.40
N PHE A 212 4.76 -2.71 9.81
CA PHE A 212 4.58 -3.85 8.91
C PHE A 212 3.14 -4.33 8.98
N LEU A 213 2.53 -4.61 7.85
CA LEU A 213 1.19 -5.16 7.74
C LEU A 213 1.23 -6.46 6.94
N ILE A 214 0.74 -7.54 7.54
CA ILE A 214 0.58 -8.81 6.85
C ILE A 214 -0.63 -8.70 5.92
N GLU A 215 -0.42 -8.85 4.62
CA GLU A 215 -1.48 -8.91 3.63
C GLU A 215 -1.79 -10.37 3.30
N MET A 216 -3.00 -10.80 3.60
CA MET A 216 -3.48 -12.16 3.34
C MET A 216 -5.00 -12.19 3.12
N TRP A 217 -5.47 -13.24 2.51
CA TRP A 217 -6.90 -13.46 2.19
C TRP A 217 -7.40 -14.64 3.01
N THR A 218 -8.44 -14.43 3.80
CA THR A 218 -9.03 -15.43 4.70
C THR A 218 -10.51 -15.71 4.42
N GLU A 219 -11.05 -15.18 3.32
CA GLU A 219 -12.46 -15.29 2.99
C GLU A 219 -12.92 -16.75 2.78
N LYS A 220 -11.99 -17.62 2.38
CA LYS A 220 -12.24 -19.05 2.16
C LYS A 220 -11.83 -19.93 3.35
N SER A 221 -11.33 -19.31 4.42
CA SER A 221 -10.83 -20.03 5.58
C SER A 221 -11.94 -20.52 6.50
N GLU A 222 -11.84 -21.75 6.98
CA GLU A 222 -12.70 -22.27 8.05
C GLU A 222 -12.39 -21.63 9.41
N ASN A 223 -11.15 -21.15 9.60
CA ASN A 223 -10.72 -20.48 10.83
C ASN A 223 -9.78 -19.30 10.55
N PRO A 224 -10.31 -18.14 10.11
CA PRO A 224 -9.52 -16.99 9.72
C PRO A 224 -8.66 -16.43 10.86
N ILE A 225 -9.14 -16.51 12.11
CA ILE A 225 -8.36 -16.03 13.27
C ILE A 225 -7.12 -16.89 13.49
N LEU A 226 -7.23 -18.22 13.35
CA LEU A 226 -6.09 -19.12 13.47
C LEU A 226 -5.06 -18.86 12.36
N GLU A 227 -5.51 -18.70 11.12
CA GLU A 227 -4.63 -18.40 10.00
C GLU A 227 -3.85 -17.10 10.21
N VAL A 228 -4.53 -16.02 10.64
CA VAL A 228 -3.86 -14.75 10.97
C VAL A 228 -2.83 -14.91 12.09
N LYS A 229 -3.14 -15.69 13.14
CA LYS A 229 -2.19 -15.99 14.22
C LYS A 229 -0.97 -16.77 13.71
N ASN A 230 -1.18 -17.78 12.85
CA ASN A 230 -0.11 -18.57 12.26
C ASN A 230 0.76 -17.70 11.33
N ALA A 231 0.17 -16.88 10.49
CA ALA A 231 0.89 -15.94 9.63
C ALA A 231 1.76 -14.97 10.46
N LYS A 232 1.20 -14.40 11.52
CA LYS A 232 1.95 -13.53 12.44
C LYS A 232 3.12 -14.27 13.09
N LYS A 233 2.89 -15.49 13.60
CA LYS A 233 3.95 -16.30 14.21
C LYS A 233 5.07 -16.58 13.21
N TRP A 234 4.72 -17.06 12.02
CA TRP A 234 5.66 -17.36 10.95
C TRP A 234 6.51 -16.12 10.59
N MET A 235 5.86 -14.97 10.44
CA MET A 235 6.56 -13.72 10.09
C MET A 235 7.52 -13.25 11.18
N LEU A 236 7.12 -13.37 12.46
CA LEU A 236 8.01 -13.04 13.59
C LEU A 236 9.25 -13.95 13.64
N GLU A 237 9.14 -15.21 13.23
CA GLU A 237 10.29 -16.12 13.09
C GLU A 237 11.23 -15.65 12.00
N ARG A 238 10.72 -15.24 10.83
CA ARG A 238 11.54 -14.67 9.73
C ARG A 238 12.23 -13.35 10.13
N MET A 239 11.55 -12.50 10.90
CA MET A 239 12.15 -11.28 11.46
C MET A 239 13.31 -11.58 12.40
N LYS A 240 13.20 -12.62 13.23
CA LYS A 240 14.31 -13.08 14.11
C LYS A 240 15.46 -13.65 13.29
N GLU A 241 15.20 -14.50 12.31
CA GLU A 241 16.21 -15.05 11.40
C GLU A 241 17.00 -13.95 10.67
N GLY A 242 16.30 -12.91 10.21
CA GLY A 242 16.93 -11.72 9.62
C GLY A 242 17.59 -10.79 10.65
N GLY A 243 17.48 -11.12 11.96
CA GLY A 243 18.03 -10.32 13.04
C GLY A 243 17.33 -8.96 13.24
N TYR A 244 16.16 -8.75 12.66
CA TYR A 244 15.36 -7.53 12.81
C TYR A 244 14.79 -7.41 14.22
N LEU A 245 14.28 -8.50 14.77
CA LEU A 245 13.92 -8.62 16.18
C LEU A 245 15.11 -9.22 16.96
N GLY A 246 15.34 -8.71 18.17
CA GLY A 246 16.28 -9.33 19.10
C GLY A 246 15.86 -10.76 19.48
N CYS A 247 16.82 -11.62 19.84
CA CYS A 247 16.57 -12.96 20.41
C CYS A 247 15.96 -12.87 21.79
#